data_05f0ced3dcdab59f4374b33935fa4f2f
#
_entry.id   05f0ced3dcdab59f4374b33935fa4f2f
#
_cell.length_a   1.000
_cell.length_b   1.000
_cell.length_c   1.000
_cell.angle_alpha   90.00
_cell.angle_beta   90.00
_cell.angle_gamma   90.00
#
_symmetry.space_group_name_H-M   'P 1'
#
loop_
_entity.id
_entity.type
_entity.pdbx_description
1 polymer ?
#
loop_
_entity_poly.entity_id
_entity_poly.type
_entity_poly.pdbx_seq_one_letter_code
_entity_poly.pdbx_strand_id
1 'polypeptide(L)'
;MKLKNIKIENYRFFKEEQEFDFTSKDNIPQNILLYGENGSGKTSLYNALKDFFFYYKNQSESKTKIKENKNIFCEPTDKPKIEITFENDTNIKFSETGFENEDLKEKIEEVSKSKLFLTYQDIYNLNNMFKKDISYKDFKDIFTILYFDDLNHLFSEFEDNLKDFKNKIEDKDTLEENYNVIKRLIEEFDETFSY
;
A
#
# COMPACT_ATOMS: atom_id res chain seq x y z
N MET A 1 11.87 -11.78 5.11
CA MET A 1 11.22 -11.63 6.44
C MET A 1 9.77 -12.02 6.30
N LYS A 2 9.33 -13.05 7.03
CA LYS A 2 7.95 -13.57 6.98
C LYS A 2 7.23 -13.28 8.28
N LEU A 3 5.90 -13.20 8.23
CA LEU A 3 5.03 -12.96 9.37
C LEU A 3 4.81 -14.27 10.14
N LYS A 4 5.00 -14.27 11.47
CA LYS A 4 4.68 -15.40 12.36
C LYS A 4 3.30 -15.28 12.98
N ASN A 5 3.04 -14.16 13.64
CA ASN A 5 1.73 -13.90 14.22
C ASN A 5 1.40 -12.41 14.23
N ILE A 6 0.13 -12.10 14.45
CA ILE A 6 -0.38 -10.77 14.73
C ILE A 6 -1.32 -10.82 15.93
N LYS A 7 -1.14 -9.87 16.84
CA LYS A 7 -2.06 -9.61 17.95
C LYS A 7 -2.73 -8.27 17.72
N ILE A 8 -4.03 -8.23 17.91
CA ILE A 8 -4.86 -7.04 17.69
C ILE A 8 -5.76 -6.85 18.90
N GLU A 9 -5.78 -5.64 19.44
CA GLU A 9 -6.57 -5.28 20.62
C GLU A 9 -7.18 -3.88 20.42
N ASN A 10 -8.41 -3.69 20.88
CA ASN A 10 -9.14 -2.41 20.82
C ASN A 10 -9.20 -1.76 19.43
N TYR A 11 -9.14 -2.55 18.36
CA TYR A 11 -9.06 -2.08 16.99
C TYR A 11 -10.24 -2.63 16.15
N ARG A 12 -11.02 -1.76 15.55
CA ARG A 12 -12.18 -2.09 14.69
C ARG A 12 -13.11 -3.15 15.32
N PHE A 13 -13.17 -4.35 14.77
CA PHE A 13 -13.97 -5.47 15.27
C PHE A 13 -13.44 -6.03 16.60
N PHE A 14 -12.14 -5.98 16.83
CA PHE A 14 -11.49 -6.61 17.97
C PHE A 14 -11.48 -5.68 19.19
N LYS A 15 -12.36 -5.97 20.17
CA LYS A 15 -12.37 -5.28 21.47
C LYS A 15 -11.33 -5.84 22.41
N GLU A 16 -11.28 -7.18 22.50
CA GLU A 16 -10.30 -7.90 23.31
C GLU A 16 -9.10 -8.32 22.44
N GLU A 17 -7.98 -8.64 23.07
CA GLU A 17 -6.81 -9.15 22.35
C GLU A 17 -7.14 -10.44 21.62
N GLN A 18 -6.91 -10.43 20.32
CA GLN A 18 -7.01 -11.59 19.44
C GLN A 18 -5.66 -11.85 18.81
N GLU A 19 -5.20 -13.09 18.89
CA GLU A 19 -3.96 -13.54 18.27
C GLU A 19 -4.25 -14.44 17.08
N PHE A 20 -3.58 -14.17 15.96
CA PHE A 20 -3.61 -14.99 14.76
C PHE A 20 -2.22 -15.52 14.49
N ASP A 21 -2.07 -16.82 14.62
CA ASP A 21 -0.82 -17.54 14.35
C ASP A 21 -0.78 -17.97 12.88
N PHE A 22 0.31 -17.63 12.22
CA PHE A 22 0.57 -17.89 10.81
C PHE A 22 1.69 -18.93 10.61
N THR A 23 1.93 -19.76 11.62
CA THR A 23 2.98 -20.76 11.58
C THR A 23 2.42 -22.19 11.45
N SER A 24 3.28 -23.11 10.99
CA SER A 24 3.05 -24.55 11.09
C SER A 24 3.31 -25.03 12.52
N LYS A 25 3.05 -26.32 12.76
CA LYS A 25 3.39 -26.98 14.02
C LYS A 25 4.89 -26.91 14.35
N ASP A 26 5.74 -26.74 13.36
CA ASP A 26 7.19 -26.59 13.49
C ASP A 26 7.62 -25.13 13.62
N ASN A 27 6.70 -24.21 13.91
CA ASN A 27 6.94 -22.77 14.06
C ASN A 27 7.49 -22.09 12.78
N ILE A 28 7.19 -22.65 11.60
CA ILE A 28 7.61 -22.13 10.29
C ILE A 28 6.47 -21.27 9.70
N PRO A 29 6.73 -20.01 9.33
CA PRO A 29 5.72 -19.16 8.69
C PRO A 29 5.17 -19.75 7.39
N GLN A 30 3.85 -19.77 7.26
CA GLN A 30 3.12 -20.35 6.12
C GLN A 30 2.23 -19.34 5.42
N ASN A 31 1.82 -19.69 4.19
CA ASN A 31 0.73 -19.00 3.50
C ASN A 31 -0.60 -19.39 4.16
N ILE A 32 -1.46 -18.41 4.40
CA ILE A 32 -2.72 -18.61 5.10
C ILE A 32 -3.89 -18.21 4.22
N LEU A 33 -4.89 -19.08 4.20
CA LEU A 33 -6.21 -18.78 3.68
C LEU A 33 -7.17 -18.58 4.86
N LEU A 34 -7.70 -17.36 4.99
CA LEU A 34 -8.64 -17.01 6.04
C LEU A 34 -10.07 -17.16 5.52
N TYR A 35 -10.83 -18.05 6.14
CA TYR A 35 -12.25 -18.23 5.85
C TYR A 35 -13.09 -17.92 7.09
N GLY A 36 -14.32 -17.44 6.89
CA GLY A 36 -15.26 -17.17 7.97
C GLY A 36 -16.51 -16.45 7.48
N GLU A 37 -17.53 -16.40 8.30
CA GLU A 37 -18.79 -15.73 8.01
C GLU A 37 -18.64 -14.20 7.88
N ASN A 38 -19.64 -13.54 7.29
CA ASN A 38 -19.68 -12.09 7.27
C ASN A 38 -19.75 -11.55 8.70
N GLY A 39 -18.96 -10.50 8.99
CA GLY A 39 -18.88 -9.96 10.34
C GLY A 39 -17.88 -10.67 11.27
N SER A 40 -17.15 -11.70 10.83
CA SER A 40 -16.15 -12.41 11.66
C SER A 40 -14.80 -11.70 11.86
N GLY A 41 -14.68 -10.44 11.44
CA GLY A 41 -13.45 -9.66 11.65
C GLY A 41 -12.38 -9.78 10.54
N LYS A 42 -12.62 -10.54 9.45
CA LYS A 42 -11.64 -10.70 8.35
C LYS A 42 -11.13 -9.36 7.78
N THR A 43 -12.07 -8.45 7.50
CA THR A 43 -11.72 -7.11 7.00
C THR A 43 -10.95 -6.29 8.05
N SER A 44 -11.23 -6.49 9.33
CA SER A 44 -10.51 -5.81 10.41
C SER A 44 -9.08 -6.33 10.54
N LEU A 45 -8.85 -7.63 10.37
CA LEU A 45 -7.51 -8.21 10.31
C LEU A 45 -6.74 -7.70 9.07
N TYR A 46 -7.37 -7.69 7.90
CA TYR A 46 -6.78 -7.13 6.68
C TYR A 46 -6.38 -5.67 6.86
N ASN A 47 -7.27 -4.86 7.45
CA ASN A 47 -6.99 -3.44 7.70
C ASN A 47 -5.91 -3.25 8.75
N ALA A 48 -5.84 -4.09 9.79
CA ALA A 48 -4.76 -4.02 10.79
C ALA A 48 -3.39 -4.25 10.16
N LEU A 49 -3.27 -5.26 9.29
CA LEU A 49 -2.04 -5.51 8.52
C LEU A 49 -1.72 -4.34 7.57
N LYS A 50 -2.72 -3.87 6.82
CA LYS A 50 -2.57 -2.76 5.90
C LYS A 50 -2.11 -1.49 6.62
N ASP A 51 -2.80 -1.09 7.69
CA ASP A 51 -2.49 0.10 8.46
C ASP A 51 -1.09 0.00 9.09
N PHE A 52 -0.73 -1.15 9.65
CA PHE A 52 0.60 -1.36 10.20
C PHE A 52 1.70 -1.09 9.17
N PHE A 53 1.65 -1.71 8.00
CA PHE A 53 2.68 -1.57 6.98
C PHE A 53 2.65 -0.21 6.27
N PHE A 54 1.49 0.37 6.06
CA PHE A 54 1.36 1.67 5.41
C PHE A 54 1.87 2.80 6.31
N TYR A 55 1.44 2.81 7.58
CA TYR A 55 1.80 3.90 8.49
C TYR A 55 3.19 3.77 9.11
N TYR A 56 3.83 2.63 8.98
CA TYR A 56 5.23 2.51 9.36
C TYR A 56 6.12 3.53 8.62
N LYS A 57 5.81 3.78 7.35
CA LYS A 57 6.52 4.75 6.51
C LYS A 57 6.13 6.21 6.87
N ASN A 58 4.88 6.45 7.25
CA ASN A 58 4.30 7.78 7.51
C ASN A 58 3.94 7.97 8.99
N GLN A 59 4.93 8.00 9.86
CA GLN A 59 4.73 8.06 11.32
C GLN A 59 3.95 9.29 11.82
N SER A 60 3.95 10.41 11.09
CA SER A 60 3.17 11.60 11.46
C SER A 60 1.66 11.38 11.37
N GLU A 61 1.20 10.57 10.41
CA GLU A 61 -0.21 10.25 10.20
C GLU A 61 -0.65 9.03 11.01
N SER A 62 0.29 8.16 11.39
CA SER A 62 0.05 6.88 12.04
C SER A 62 -0.77 6.99 13.31
N LYS A 63 -0.42 7.96 14.16
CA LYS A 63 -1.06 8.18 15.47
C LYS A 63 -2.53 8.57 15.36
N THR A 64 -2.87 9.34 14.35
CA THR A 64 -4.26 9.78 14.11
C THR A 64 -5.08 8.61 13.58
N LYS A 65 -4.53 7.87 12.62
CA LYS A 65 -5.25 6.78 11.96
C LYS A 65 -5.55 5.59 12.84
N ILE A 66 -4.64 5.19 13.72
CA ILE A 66 -4.93 4.10 14.66
C ILE A 66 -6.04 4.49 15.65
N LYS A 67 -6.12 5.78 16.06
CA LYS A 67 -7.22 6.29 16.89
C LYS A 67 -8.56 6.26 16.17
N GLU A 68 -8.61 6.65 14.90
CA GLU A 68 -9.82 6.60 14.07
C GLU A 68 -10.37 5.18 13.93
N ASN A 69 -9.49 4.18 13.97
CA ASN A 69 -9.82 2.76 13.86
C ASN A 69 -10.04 2.07 15.22
N LYS A 70 -10.10 2.82 16.32
CA LYS A 70 -10.41 2.27 17.64
C LYS A 70 -11.79 1.59 17.63
N ASN A 71 -11.92 0.48 18.35
CA ASN A 71 -13.20 -0.19 18.52
C ASN A 71 -14.19 0.73 19.26
N ILE A 72 -15.39 0.86 18.72
CA ILE A 72 -16.42 1.80 19.24
C ILE A 72 -17.00 1.39 20.61
N PHE A 73 -16.81 0.13 21.01
CA PHE A 73 -17.29 -0.40 22.29
C PHE A 73 -16.22 -0.40 23.39
N CYS A 74 -15.03 0.17 23.11
CA CYS A 74 -13.97 0.31 24.10
C CYS A 74 -14.16 1.55 24.94
N GLU A 75 -13.69 1.48 26.20
CA GLU A 75 -13.67 2.64 27.08
C GLU A 75 -12.72 3.73 26.54
N PRO A 76 -12.94 5.01 26.90
CA PRO A 76 -12.06 6.09 26.45
C PRO A 76 -10.57 5.89 26.78
N THR A 77 -10.28 5.19 27.86
CA THR A 77 -8.92 4.87 28.33
C THR A 77 -8.25 3.75 27.58
N ASP A 78 -9.02 2.88 26.94
CA ASP A 78 -8.48 1.75 26.18
C ASP A 78 -7.81 2.26 24.91
N LYS A 79 -6.67 1.70 24.57
CA LYS A 79 -5.89 2.11 23.40
C LYS A 79 -5.84 1.02 22.36
N PRO A 80 -6.06 1.35 21.08
CA PRO A 80 -5.87 0.39 20.01
C PRO A 80 -4.39 0.00 19.90
N LYS A 81 -4.16 -1.31 19.68
CA LYS A 81 -2.83 -1.89 19.59
C LYS A 81 -2.80 -2.97 18.51
N ILE A 82 -1.77 -2.95 17.70
CA ILE A 82 -1.42 -3.99 16.74
C ILE A 82 0.02 -4.39 17.01
N GLU A 83 0.24 -5.68 17.21
CA GLU A 83 1.58 -6.24 17.48
C GLU A 83 1.86 -7.34 16.47
N ILE A 84 2.98 -7.24 15.78
CA ILE A 84 3.40 -8.18 14.75
C ILE A 84 4.73 -8.82 15.13
N THR A 85 4.77 -10.14 15.07
CA THR A 85 5.99 -10.93 15.26
C THR A 85 6.41 -11.56 13.93
N PHE A 86 7.68 -11.42 13.60
CA PHE A 86 8.28 -11.94 12.39
C PHE A 86 9.08 -13.23 12.64
N GLU A 87 9.50 -13.91 11.55
CA GLU A 87 10.21 -15.21 11.60
C GLU A 87 11.50 -15.23 12.42
N ASN A 88 12.14 -14.08 12.58
CA ASN A 88 13.34 -13.89 13.41
C ASN A 88 13.02 -13.51 14.87
N ASP A 89 11.78 -13.75 15.31
CA ASP A 89 11.24 -13.40 16.63
C ASP A 89 11.26 -11.88 16.95
N THR A 90 11.46 -11.07 15.91
CA THR A 90 11.31 -9.63 16.03
C THR A 90 9.86 -9.27 16.23
N ASN A 91 9.59 -8.52 17.28
CA ASN A 91 8.25 -8.06 17.66
C ASN A 91 8.18 -6.54 17.52
N ILE A 92 7.14 -6.04 16.86
CA ILE A 92 6.88 -4.61 16.67
C ILE A 92 5.47 -4.29 17.08
N LYS A 93 5.33 -3.27 17.90
CA LYS A 93 4.03 -2.76 18.34
C LYS A 93 3.72 -1.45 17.66
N PHE A 94 2.49 -1.33 17.21
CA PHE A 94 1.90 -0.12 16.70
C PHE A 94 0.71 0.30 17.56
N SER A 95 0.76 1.51 18.10
CA SER A 95 -0.24 2.07 19.01
C SER A 95 -0.46 3.55 18.76
N GLU A 96 -1.29 4.20 19.57
CA GLU A 96 -1.50 5.66 19.54
C GLU A 96 -0.23 6.48 19.78
N THR A 97 0.79 5.89 20.40
CA THR A 97 2.09 6.52 20.59
C THR A 97 3.01 6.39 19.37
N GLY A 98 2.63 5.58 18.41
CA GLY A 98 3.40 5.25 17.22
C GLY A 98 3.94 3.83 17.28
N PHE A 99 5.03 3.61 16.57
CA PHE A 99 5.73 2.33 16.54
C PHE A 99 6.77 2.24 17.65
N GLU A 100 6.80 1.09 18.34
CA GLU A 100 7.86 0.74 19.27
C GLU A 100 8.92 -0.10 18.54
N ASN A 101 10.20 0.07 18.89
CA ASN A 101 11.40 -0.55 18.30
C ASN A 101 11.83 0.05 16.94
N GLU A 102 12.42 1.25 17.02
CA GLU A 102 12.96 1.95 15.84
C GLU A 102 14.16 1.25 15.18
N ASP A 103 14.87 0.37 15.89
CA ASP A 103 16.05 -0.37 15.39
C ASP A 103 15.75 -1.27 14.16
N LEU A 104 14.48 -1.47 13.84
CA LEU A 104 14.01 -2.32 12.75
C LEU A 104 13.45 -1.54 11.57
N LYS A 105 13.53 -0.23 11.61
CA LYS A 105 12.95 0.68 10.61
C LYS A 105 13.36 0.30 9.19
N GLU A 106 14.64 0.11 8.94
CA GLU A 106 15.13 -0.24 7.60
C GLU A 106 14.57 -1.56 7.07
N LYS A 107 14.50 -2.60 7.93
CA LYS A 107 13.97 -3.92 7.53
C LYS A 107 12.48 -3.89 7.24
N ILE A 108 11.72 -3.11 8.00
CA ILE A 108 10.26 -2.98 7.76
C ILE A 108 10.00 -2.10 6.55
N GLU A 109 10.78 -1.07 6.32
CA GLU A 109 10.71 -0.29 5.09
C GLU A 109 10.96 -1.16 3.87
N GLU A 110 11.92 -2.08 3.91
CA GLU A 110 12.16 -3.04 2.83
C GLU A 110 10.96 -3.96 2.61
N VAL A 111 10.42 -4.56 3.68
CA VAL A 111 9.19 -5.38 3.60
C VAL A 111 8.00 -4.56 3.13
N SER A 112 7.90 -3.30 3.58
CA SER A 112 6.81 -2.42 3.19
C SER A 112 6.84 -2.02 1.72
N LYS A 113 8.00 -2.03 1.07
CA LYS A 113 8.15 -1.79 -0.38
C LYS A 113 7.71 -2.99 -1.22
N SER A 114 7.84 -4.20 -0.69
CA SER A 114 7.53 -5.45 -1.41
C SER A 114 6.13 -6.01 -1.15
N LYS A 115 5.31 -5.31 -0.36
CA LYS A 115 3.95 -5.77 -0.01
C LYS A 115 2.92 -5.36 -1.06
N LEU A 116 1.90 -6.20 -1.20
CA LEU A 116 0.73 -5.90 -2.00
C LEU A 116 -0.54 -6.16 -1.18
N PHE A 117 -1.35 -5.13 -1.01
CA PHE A 117 -2.66 -5.22 -0.38
C PHE A 117 -3.75 -5.00 -1.42
N LEU A 118 -4.38 -6.08 -1.86
CA LEU A 118 -5.47 -6.04 -2.83
C LEU A 118 -6.81 -6.32 -2.14
N THR A 119 -7.79 -5.49 -2.40
CA THR A 119 -9.19 -5.76 -2.09
C THR A 119 -9.83 -6.59 -3.20
N TYR A 120 -11.00 -7.16 -2.94
CA TYR A 120 -11.79 -7.82 -3.99
C TYR A 120 -12.10 -6.86 -5.15
N GLN A 121 -12.38 -5.60 -4.84
CA GLN A 121 -12.66 -4.58 -5.86
C GLN A 121 -11.44 -4.29 -6.74
N ASP A 122 -10.25 -4.25 -6.14
CA ASP A 122 -9.00 -4.07 -6.88
C ASP A 122 -8.76 -5.23 -7.84
N ILE A 123 -8.93 -6.47 -7.36
CA ILE A 123 -8.81 -7.68 -8.19
C ILE A 123 -9.84 -7.69 -9.32
N TYR A 124 -11.09 -7.32 -9.02
CA TYR A 124 -12.16 -7.24 -10.01
C TYR A 124 -11.85 -6.18 -11.08
N ASN A 125 -11.40 -5.00 -10.66
CA ASN A 125 -11.02 -3.92 -11.56
C ASN A 125 -9.84 -4.34 -12.45
N LEU A 126 -8.77 -4.89 -11.88
CA LEU A 126 -7.62 -5.42 -12.63
C LEU A 126 -8.06 -6.44 -13.68
N ASN A 127 -8.91 -7.42 -13.30
CA ASN A 127 -9.38 -8.44 -14.24
C ASN A 127 -10.23 -7.86 -15.40
N ASN A 128 -11.00 -6.82 -15.13
CA ASN A 128 -11.80 -6.17 -16.18
C ASN A 128 -10.94 -5.28 -17.10
N MET A 129 -9.90 -4.65 -16.58
CA MET A 129 -8.96 -3.84 -17.34
C MET A 129 -8.18 -4.69 -18.35
N PHE A 130 -7.73 -5.88 -17.96
CA PHE A 130 -7.01 -6.79 -18.86
C PHE A 130 -7.85 -7.39 -20.00
N LYS A 131 -9.16 -7.19 -19.99
CA LYS A 131 -10.08 -7.69 -21.05
C LYS A 131 -10.34 -6.70 -22.17
N LYS A 132 -9.83 -5.47 -22.08
CA LYS A 132 -10.07 -4.37 -23.02
C LYS A 132 -8.73 -3.78 -23.48
N ASP A 133 -8.81 -2.98 -24.55
CA ASP A 133 -7.69 -2.10 -24.89
C ASP A 133 -7.43 -1.17 -23.69
N ILE A 134 -6.22 -1.20 -23.17
CA ILE A 134 -5.84 -0.47 -21.98
C ILE A 134 -5.62 0.99 -22.34
N SER A 135 -6.43 1.89 -21.76
CA SER A 135 -6.20 3.33 -21.85
C SER A 135 -5.08 3.76 -20.89
N TYR A 136 -4.50 4.95 -21.15
CA TYR A 136 -3.54 5.54 -20.21
C TYR A 136 -4.09 5.65 -18.78
N LYS A 137 -5.37 6.00 -18.63
CA LYS A 137 -6.03 6.06 -17.33
C LYS A 137 -6.07 4.69 -16.66
N ASP A 138 -6.45 3.65 -17.40
CA ASP A 138 -6.51 2.28 -16.89
C ASP A 138 -5.09 1.80 -16.47
N PHE A 139 -4.08 2.14 -17.26
CA PHE A 139 -2.68 1.83 -16.93
C PHE A 139 -2.23 2.53 -15.64
N LYS A 140 -2.53 3.82 -15.48
CA LYS A 140 -2.25 4.58 -14.25
C LYS A 140 -2.94 3.95 -13.04
N ASP A 141 -4.22 3.60 -13.16
CA ASP A 141 -5.00 2.96 -12.10
C ASP A 141 -4.41 1.59 -11.72
N ILE A 142 -4.04 0.75 -12.71
CA ILE A 142 -3.35 -0.53 -12.49
C ILE A 142 -2.04 -0.32 -11.73
N PHE A 143 -1.22 0.61 -12.19
CA PHE A 143 0.08 0.88 -11.60
C PHE A 143 -0.04 1.38 -10.16
N THR A 144 -1.00 2.27 -9.91
CA THR A 144 -1.30 2.77 -8.56
C THR A 144 -1.74 1.64 -7.62
N ILE A 145 -2.57 0.70 -8.10
CA ILE A 145 -3.01 -0.47 -7.33
C ILE A 145 -1.82 -1.39 -7.01
N LEU A 146 -0.95 -1.66 -7.98
CA LEU A 146 0.14 -2.65 -7.84
C LEU A 146 1.35 -2.10 -7.08
N TYR A 147 1.70 -0.84 -7.28
CA TYR A 147 2.96 -0.26 -6.78
C TYR A 147 2.76 0.82 -5.71
N PHE A 148 1.53 1.06 -5.29
CA PHE A 148 1.16 2.09 -4.30
C PHE A 148 1.55 3.52 -4.70
N ASP A 149 1.27 4.47 -3.81
CA ASP A 149 1.48 5.91 -3.99
C ASP A 149 2.92 6.33 -4.27
N ASP A 150 3.90 5.44 -4.11
CA ASP A 150 5.31 5.76 -4.32
C ASP A 150 5.62 6.22 -5.76
N LEU A 151 4.79 5.84 -6.73
CA LEU A 151 4.95 6.24 -8.13
C LEU A 151 3.97 7.32 -8.59
N ASN A 152 3.02 7.74 -7.74
CA ASN A 152 2.06 8.79 -8.11
C ASN A 152 2.74 10.11 -8.49
N HIS A 153 3.88 10.44 -7.86
CA HIS A 153 4.65 11.62 -8.22
C HIS A 153 5.16 11.58 -9.66
N LEU A 154 5.56 10.41 -10.16
CA LEU A 154 6.01 10.24 -11.55
C LEU A 154 4.87 10.45 -12.55
N PHE A 155 3.67 9.95 -12.24
CA PHE A 155 2.49 10.20 -13.07
C PHE A 155 2.10 11.68 -13.05
N SER A 156 2.16 12.35 -11.90
CA SER A 156 1.88 13.79 -11.81
C SER A 156 2.90 14.61 -12.59
N GLU A 157 4.17 14.29 -12.47
CA GLU A 157 5.24 14.95 -13.23
C GLU A 157 5.07 14.72 -14.74
N PHE A 158 4.70 13.52 -15.17
CA PHE A 158 4.40 13.22 -16.56
C PHE A 158 3.18 14.00 -17.06
N GLU A 159 2.08 14.07 -16.28
CA GLU A 159 0.89 14.84 -16.65
C GLU A 159 1.17 16.34 -16.74
N ASP A 160 1.99 16.88 -15.84
CA ASP A 160 2.41 18.29 -15.89
C ASP A 160 3.28 18.57 -17.10
N ASN A 161 4.23 17.69 -17.41
CA ASN A 161 5.05 17.79 -18.62
C ASN A 161 4.20 17.71 -19.92
N LEU A 162 3.20 16.82 -19.96
CA LEU A 162 2.26 16.75 -21.08
C LEU A 162 1.42 18.02 -21.24
N LYS A 163 1.00 18.62 -20.13
CA LYS A 163 0.25 19.86 -20.13
C LYS A 163 1.10 21.03 -20.64
N ASP A 164 2.32 21.14 -20.15
CA ASP A 164 3.29 22.15 -20.61
C ASP A 164 3.61 21.96 -22.09
N PHE A 165 3.73 20.73 -22.53
CA PHE A 165 3.95 20.39 -23.94
C PHE A 165 2.74 20.79 -24.80
N LYS A 166 1.49 20.51 -24.38
CA LYS A 166 0.29 20.98 -25.07
C LYS A 166 0.25 22.50 -25.20
N ASN A 167 0.56 23.21 -24.13
CA ASN A 167 0.59 24.67 -24.12
C ASN A 167 1.62 25.22 -25.13
N LYS A 168 2.78 24.57 -25.27
CA LYS A 168 3.82 24.94 -26.25
C LYS A 168 3.44 24.63 -27.70
N ILE A 169 2.62 23.59 -27.94
CA ILE A 169 2.11 23.27 -29.30
C ILE A 169 1.04 24.25 -29.76
N GLU A 170 0.21 24.77 -28.85
CA GLU A 170 -0.83 25.73 -29.16
C GLU A 170 -0.28 27.11 -29.54
N ASP A 171 0.99 27.39 -29.18
CA ASP A 171 1.71 28.61 -29.60
C ASP A 171 2.30 28.37 -31.00
N LYS A 172 1.60 28.90 -32.03
CA LYS A 172 1.80 28.60 -33.46
C LYS A 172 3.17 28.96 -34.04
N ASP A 173 4.01 29.68 -33.33
CA ASP A 173 5.31 30.17 -33.85
C ASP A 173 6.48 29.18 -33.69
N THR A 174 6.25 27.99 -33.11
CA THR A 174 7.30 27.01 -32.81
C THR A 174 7.06 25.59 -33.30
N LEU A 175 6.25 25.39 -34.36
CA LEU A 175 5.85 24.07 -34.86
C LEU A 175 7.03 23.15 -35.24
N GLU A 176 8.11 23.70 -35.75
CA GLU A 176 9.27 22.92 -36.19
C GLU A 176 10.18 22.49 -35.02
N GLU A 177 10.37 23.34 -34.01
CA GLU A 177 11.07 22.99 -32.77
C GLU A 177 10.28 21.95 -31.96
N ASN A 178 8.97 22.08 -31.89
CA ASN A 178 8.09 21.16 -31.19
C ASN A 178 8.07 19.76 -31.83
N TYR A 179 8.12 19.66 -33.15
CA TYR A 179 8.20 18.36 -33.84
C TYR A 179 9.50 17.61 -33.47
N ASN A 180 10.62 18.30 -33.39
CA ASN A 180 11.91 17.70 -33.01
C ASN A 180 11.95 17.26 -31.54
N VAL A 181 11.26 17.99 -30.66
CA VAL A 181 11.10 17.60 -29.23
C VAL A 181 10.24 16.35 -29.11
N ILE A 182 9.12 16.27 -29.85
CA ILE A 182 8.26 15.07 -29.86
C ILE A 182 9.06 13.85 -30.32
N LYS A 183 9.76 13.97 -31.42
CA LYS A 183 10.54 12.87 -31.98
C LYS A 183 11.58 12.35 -30.99
N ARG A 184 12.29 13.25 -30.33
CA ARG A 184 13.27 12.89 -29.30
C ARG A 184 12.64 12.21 -28.09
N LEU A 185 11.48 12.69 -27.60
CA LEU A 185 10.77 12.07 -26.48
C LEU A 185 10.25 10.68 -26.82
N ILE A 186 9.81 10.45 -28.06
CA ILE A 186 9.40 9.11 -28.53
C ILE A 186 10.62 8.18 -28.58
N GLU A 187 11.76 8.65 -29.11
CA GLU A 187 13.00 7.87 -29.17
C GLU A 187 13.50 7.52 -27.76
N GLU A 188 13.51 8.46 -26.81
CA GLU A 188 13.87 8.23 -25.41
C GLU A 188 12.90 7.26 -24.70
N PHE A 189 11.61 7.32 -25.05
CA PHE A 189 10.61 6.39 -24.52
C PHE A 189 10.82 4.97 -25.05
N ASP A 190 11.04 4.82 -26.35
CA ASP A 190 11.30 3.52 -26.97
C ASP A 190 12.59 2.88 -26.44
N GLU A 191 13.66 3.68 -26.21
CA GLU A 191 14.90 3.18 -25.59
C GLU A 191 14.72 2.73 -24.15
N THR A 192 13.85 3.39 -23.40
CA THR A 192 13.60 3.07 -21.96
C THR A 192 12.77 1.82 -21.78
N PHE A 193 11.91 1.47 -22.74
CA PHE A 193 10.97 0.34 -22.67
C PHE A 193 11.26 -0.80 -23.64
N SER A 194 12.41 -0.77 -24.33
CA SER A 194 12.86 -1.83 -25.25
C SER A 194 13.61 -2.97 -24.56
N TYR A 195 13.26 -3.30 -23.30
CA TYR A 195 13.80 -4.44 -22.55
C TYR A 195 12.74 -5.47 -22.24
#